data_c0cf7dba1fc39fd9d74b2bbc94fe1e67
#
_entry.id   c0cf7dba1fc39fd9d74b2bbc94fe1e67
#
_cell.length_a   1.000
_cell.length_b   1.000
_cell.length_c   1.000
_cell.angle_alpha   90.00
_cell.angle_beta   90.00
_cell.angle_gamma   90.00
#
_symmetry.space_group_name_H-M   'P 1'
#
loop_
_entity.id
_entity.type
_entity.pdbx_description
1 polymer ?
#
loop_
_entity_poly.entity_id
_entity_poly.type
_entity_poly.pdbx_seq_one_letter_code
_entity_poly.pdbx_strand_id
1 'polypeptide(L)'
;MPELPEVETIVRGLDTRVAGDTVESVWIGSKKQPLKSSPGVIAATLEGKRIVRVHRAGKHIVFDLEGDARASTRRSSHAKQGRRDAGNAQWIVHLGMTGRVVVCEPAAQIAKHTHLIAKLASGRELRFIDPRMFGKLSVHLHPGGFDPGGVEPLEVSEERFVALFRGRKTPIKSALLNQKLLRGVGNIYADESLFRAGIRPRRRAAAITRQQLGRLHRAVREVLIEAIALGGSSISDYVDADGEAGFFQLQHRVYGREGEPCLVCKTAIQRVVLAGRSSHYCPNCQK
;
A
#
# COMPACT_ATOMS: atom_id res chain seq x y z
N MET A 1 -9.01 -3.40 -3.98
CA MET A 1 -8.09 -3.15 -2.84
C MET A 1 -6.88 -2.47 -3.43
N PRO A 2 -6.53 -1.29 -2.97
CA PRO A 2 -5.31 -0.61 -3.40
C PRO A 2 -4.09 -1.51 -3.25
N GLU A 3 -3.29 -1.61 -4.31
CA GLU A 3 -2.03 -2.33 -4.37
C GLU A 3 -0.88 -1.31 -4.30
N LEU A 4 0.35 -1.71 -4.58
CA LEU A 4 1.52 -0.85 -4.44
C LEU A 4 1.40 0.49 -5.21
N PRO A 5 1.04 0.51 -6.51
CA PRO A 5 0.96 1.78 -7.25
C PRO A 5 -0.07 2.76 -6.71
N GLU A 6 -1.26 2.28 -6.33
CA GLU A 6 -2.30 3.14 -5.75
C GLU A 6 -1.85 3.73 -4.42
N VAL A 7 -1.23 2.90 -3.55
CA VAL A 7 -0.73 3.39 -2.26
C VAL A 7 0.43 4.36 -2.44
N GLU A 8 1.31 4.15 -3.41
CA GLU A 8 2.40 5.06 -3.74
C GLU A 8 1.89 6.44 -4.20
N THR A 9 0.87 6.44 -5.06
CA THR A 9 0.25 7.70 -5.55
C THR A 9 -0.38 8.48 -4.38
N ILE A 10 -1.15 7.80 -3.52
CA ILE A 10 -1.75 8.43 -2.34
C ILE A 10 -0.66 9.01 -1.42
N VAL A 11 0.38 8.24 -1.14
CA VAL A 11 1.48 8.65 -0.27
C VAL A 11 2.16 9.91 -0.77
N ARG A 12 2.46 10.00 -2.07
CA ARG A 12 3.07 11.19 -2.67
C ARG A 12 2.19 12.43 -2.51
N GLY A 13 0.89 12.29 -2.77
CA GLY A 13 -0.07 13.37 -2.58
C GLY A 13 -0.22 13.78 -1.12
N LEU A 14 -0.23 12.83 -0.18
CA LEU A 14 -0.29 13.12 1.25
C LEU A 14 1.00 13.80 1.74
N ASP A 15 2.18 13.27 1.36
CA ASP A 15 3.47 13.81 1.80
C ASP A 15 3.61 15.29 1.42
N THR A 16 3.30 15.63 0.18
CA THR A 16 3.34 17.02 -0.32
C THR A 16 2.43 17.95 0.49
N ARG A 17 1.33 17.44 1.05
CA ARG A 17 0.33 18.26 1.73
C ARG A 17 0.52 18.39 3.23
N VAL A 18 1.02 17.33 3.88
CA VAL A 18 1.01 17.28 5.36
C VAL A 18 2.39 17.10 5.97
N ALA A 19 3.46 16.88 5.20
CA ALA A 19 4.82 16.86 5.75
C ALA A 19 5.17 18.22 6.34
N GLY A 20 5.72 18.21 7.54
CA GLY A 20 6.04 19.40 8.31
C GLY A 20 4.90 19.91 9.20
N ASP A 21 3.67 19.46 9.00
CA ASP A 21 2.51 19.87 9.79
C ASP A 21 2.44 19.14 11.15
N THR A 22 1.74 19.72 12.11
CA THR A 22 1.59 19.17 13.46
C THR A 22 0.15 18.74 13.70
N VAL A 23 -0.06 17.56 14.29
CA VAL A 23 -1.38 17.07 14.69
C VAL A 23 -1.78 17.73 16.00
N GLU A 24 -2.83 18.55 16.01
CA GLU A 24 -3.32 19.24 17.21
C GLU A 24 -4.24 18.37 18.04
N SER A 25 -5.17 17.65 17.40
CA SER A 25 -6.13 16.79 18.08
C SER A 25 -6.60 15.65 17.18
N VAL A 26 -7.06 14.56 17.79
CA VAL A 26 -7.53 13.36 17.09
C VAL A 26 -8.91 12.97 17.59
N TRP A 27 -9.89 12.98 16.70
CA TRP A 27 -11.18 12.34 16.95
C TRP A 27 -11.19 10.93 16.35
N ILE A 28 -11.70 9.97 17.11
CA ILE A 28 -11.83 8.56 16.69
C ILE A 28 -13.28 8.13 16.88
N GLY A 29 -13.87 7.60 15.82
CA GLY A 29 -15.23 7.09 15.81
C GLY A 29 -15.41 5.86 16.72
N SER A 30 -16.66 5.54 17.04
CA SER A 30 -17.02 4.44 17.97
C SER A 30 -16.75 3.02 17.41
N LYS A 31 -16.52 2.87 16.11
CA LYS A 31 -16.30 1.55 15.47
C LYS A 31 -14.88 1.05 15.72
N LYS A 32 -14.77 -0.12 16.37
CA LYS A 32 -13.49 -0.73 16.75
C LYS A 32 -12.79 -1.49 15.60
N GLN A 33 -13.51 -1.94 14.58
CA GLN A 33 -12.98 -2.82 13.54
C GLN A 33 -11.77 -2.29 12.77
N PRO A 34 -11.70 -1.00 12.36
CA PRO A 34 -10.50 -0.48 11.70
C PRO A 34 -9.30 -0.34 12.63
N LEU A 35 -9.50 -0.34 13.95
CA LEU A 35 -8.46 -0.04 14.92
C LEU A 35 -7.67 -1.31 15.29
N LYS A 36 -6.35 -1.26 15.13
CA LYS A 36 -5.41 -2.30 15.57
C LYS A 36 -4.63 -1.90 16.83
N SER A 37 -4.60 -0.62 17.11
CA SER A 37 -4.20 -0.04 18.41
C SER A 37 -5.44 0.55 19.08
N SER A 38 -5.47 0.66 20.41
CA SER A 38 -6.62 1.26 21.11
C SER A 38 -6.78 2.73 20.74
N PRO A 39 -8.01 3.28 20.76
CA PRO A 39 -8.25 4.69 20.44
C PRO A 39 -7.37 5.66 21.23
N GLY A 40 -7.24 5.44 22.55
CA GLY A 40 -6.41 6.27 23.42
C GLY A 40 -4.92 6.21 23.06
N VAL A 41 -4.41 5.05 22.65
CA VAL A 41 -3.01 4.92 22.21
C VAL A 41 -2.80 5.61 20.88
N ILE A 42 -3.74 5.51 19.93
CA ILE A 42 -3.64 6.25 18.66
C ILE A 42 -3.65 7.75 18.92
N ALA A 43 -4.62 8.27 19.67
CA ALA A 43 -4.71 9.70 19.97
C ALA A 43 -3.45 10.21 20.67
N ALA A 44 -3.02 9.56 21.77
CA ALA A 44 -1.83 9.95 22.51
C ALA A 44 -0.52 9.87 21.69
N THR A 45 -0.49 9.01 20.63
CA THR A 45 0.68 8.90 19.76
C THR A 45 0.71 10.00 18.71
N LEU A 46 -0.44 10.45 18.23
CA LEU A 46 -0.53 11.44 17.15
C LEU A 46 -0.53 12.87 17.67
N GLU A 47 -1.28 13.14 18.75
CA GLU A 47 -1.48 14.50 19.27
C GLU A 47 -0.16 15.16 19.73
N GLY A 48 0.04 16.40 19.31
CA GLY A 48 1.26 17.16 19.56
C GLY A 48 2.48 16.68 18.77
N LYS A 49 2.31 15.79 17.79
CA LYS A 49 3.41 15.30 16.97
C LYS A 49 3.44 15.98 15.61
N ARG A 50 4.66 16.27 15.14
CA ARG A 50 4.92 16.75 13.79
C ARG A 50 5.02 15.56 12.83
N ILE A 51 4.35 15.64 11.70
CA ILE A 51 4.50 14.69 10.60
C ILE A 51 5.80 15.01 9.87
N VAL A 52 6.81 14.15 9.97
CA VAL A 52 8.12 14.36 9.35
C VAL A 52 8.04 14.08 7.85
N ARG A 53 7.43 12.95 7.52
CA ARG A 53 7.19 12.51 6.15
C ARG A 53 6.07 11.48 6.10
N VAL A 54 5.50 11.30 4.90
CA VAL A 54 4.60 10.19 4.60
C VAL A 54 5.25 9.30 3.56
N HIS A 55 5.35 8.00 3.83
CA HIS A 55 5.97 7.06 2.90
C HIS A 55 5.21 5.72 2.83
N ARG A 56 5.53 4.91 1.83
CA ARG A 56 4.91 3.61 1.62
C ARG A 56 5.78 2.48 2.18
N ALA A 57 5.12 1.50 2.82
CA ALA A 57 5.72 0.21 3.15
C ALA A 57 4.79 -0.91 2.64
N GLY A 58 5.10 -1.49 1.46
CA GLY A 58 4.21 -2.44 0.78
C GLY A 58 2.85 -1.82 0.43
N LYS A 59 1.76 -2.26 1.06
CA LYS A 59 0.39 -1.71 0.90
C LYS A 59 -0.04 -0.82 2.06
N HIS A 60 0.91 -0.33 2.85
CA HIS A 60 0.66 0.55 3.98
C HIS A 60 1.15 1.96 3.72
N ILE A 61 0.38 2.92 4.17
CA ILE A 61 0.79 4.32 4.31
C ILE A 61 1.40 4.45 5.70
N VAL A 62 2.58 5.04 5.80
CA VAL A 62 3.31 5.23 7.04
C VAL A 62 3.59 6.71 7.21
N PHE A 63 3.10 7.29 8.31
CA PHE A 63 3.41 8.64 8.73
C PHE A 63 4.50 8.56 9.80
N ASP A 64 5.69 9.09 9.52
CA ASP A 64 6.75 9.26 10.50
C ASP A 64 6.44 10.48 11.36
N LEU A 65 6.39 10.29 12.67
CA LEU A 65 5.99 11.29 13.64
C LEU A 65 7.14 11.62 14.59
N GLU A 66 7.37 12.91 14.84
CA GLU A 66 8.39 13.41 15.76
C GLU A 66 7.76 14.24 16.87
N GLY A 67 8.25 14.07 18.11
CA GLY A 67 7.82 14.89 19.24
C GLY A 67 8.28 16.33 19.09
N ASP A 68 7.43 17.30 19.42
CA ASP A 68 7.83 18.69 19.43
C ASP A 68 8.91 18.91 20.52
N ALA A 69 10.10 19.34 20.12
CA ALA A 69 11.21 19.63 21.04
C ALA A 69 10.84 20.69 22.09
N ARG A 70 9.81 21.51 21.81
CA ARG A 70 9.32 22.56 22.71
C ARG A 70 8.43 22.05 23.85
N ALA A 71 7.81 20.87 23.71
CA ALA A 71 6.97 20.28 24.77
C ALA A 71 7.79 19.63 25.90
N SER A 72 9.07 19.34 25.67
CA SER A 72 9.95 18.69 26.66
C SER A 72 10.46 19.62 27.77
N THR A 73 10.30 20.94 27.65
CA THR A 73 10.81 21.90 28.63
C THR A 73 9.87 22.16 29.80
N ARG A 74 8.66 21.57 29.85
CA ARG A 74 7.66 21.82 30.93
C ARG A 74 7.41 20.66 31.89
N ARG A 75 8.17 19.55 31.85
CA ARG A 75 8.01 18.47 32.86
C ARG A 75 9.32 18.03 33.50
N SER A 76 9.42 18.44 34.78
CA SER A 76 10.13 17.88 35.91
C SER A 76 11.64 17.64 35.85
N SER A 77 12.32 18.30 36.75
CA SER A 77 13.72 18.22 37.19
C SER A 77 14.13 16.93 37.93
N HIS A 78 13.45 15.78 37.75
CA HIS A 78 13.81 14.53 38.41
C HIS A 78 13.60 13.30 37.50
N ALA A 79 14.44 13.11 36.51
CA ALA A 79 14.67 11.78 35.93
C ALA A 79 16.04 11.75 35.24
N LYS A 80 17.01 11.21 35.95
CA LYS A 80 18.30 10.83 35.39
C LYS A 80 18.13 9.58 34.53
N GLN A 81 18.82 9.60 33.34
CA GLN A 81 19.09 8.45 32.48
C GLN A 81 17.89 7.83 31.76
N GLY A 82 17.69 8.26 30.49
CA GLY A 82 16.71 7.74 29.54
C GLY A 82 16.50 8.64 28.32
N ARG A 83 17.47 9.51 28.01
CA ARG A 83 17.29 10.64 27.07
C ARG A 83 17.86 10.34 25.68
N ARG A 84 17.37 9.27 24.96
CA ARG A 84 17.65 9.10 23.51
C ARG A 84 16.48 8.57 22.69
N ASP A 85 15.34 8.17 23.25
CA ASP A 85 14.22 7.55 22.51
C ASP A 85 12.91 8.36 22.57
N ALA A 86 12.98 9.64 22.82
CA ALA A 86 11.80 10.50 22.79
C ALA A 86 11.52 10.90 21.34
N GLY A 87 10.90 9.97 20.55
CA GLY A 87 10.24 10.56 19.48
C GLY A 87 9.94 9.90 18.17
N ASN A 88 10.47 8.79 17.80
CA ASN A 88 10.11 8.21 16.50
C ASN A 88 8.92 7.26 16.64
N ALA A 89 7.71 7.83 16.60
CA ALA A 89 6.47 7.08 16.48
C ALA A 89 6.06 7.04 14.99
N GLN A 90 5.30 6.02 14.63
CA GLN A 90 4.71 5.94 13.30
C GLN A 90 3.21 5.67 13.40
N TRP A 91 2.45 6.36 12.58
CA TRP A 91 1.06 6.02 12.33
C TRP A 91 0.97 5.24 11.03
N ILE A 92 0.39 4.02 11.10
CA ILE A 92 0.30 3.07 10.00
C ILE A 92 -1.15 2.95 9.56
N VAL A 93 -1.39 3.17 8.28
CA VAL A 93 -2.71 3.03 7.67
C VAL A 93 -2.66 1.98 6.56
N HIS A 94 -3.51 0.95 6.66
CA HIS A 94 -3.80 0.03 5.58
C HIS A 94 -5.22 0.31 5.07
N LEU A 95 -5.37 0.61 3.78
CA LEU A 95 -6.64 1.07 3.22
C LEU A 95 -7.72 -0.01 3.11
N GLY A 96 -7.35 -1.29 3.20
CA GLY A 96 -8.30 -2.38 2.96
C GLY A 96 -8.77 -2.38 1.50
N MET A 97 -10.08 -2.38 1.28
CA MET A 97 -10.67 -2.37 -0.07
C MET A 97 -11.25 -1.01 -0.47
N THR A 98 -11.79 -0.27 0.50
CA THR A 98 -12.55 0.97 0.28
C THR A 98 -12.08 2.13 1.17
N GLY A 99 -11.01 1.89 1.96
CA GLY A 99 -10.44 2.92 2.81
C GLY A 99 -9.79 4.04 2.00
N ARG A 100 -9.97 5.26 2.47
CA ARG A 100 -9.36 6.48 1.91
C ARG A 100 -8.79 7.33 3.02
N VAL A 101 -7.67 7.97 2.75
CA VAL A 101 -7.11 9.05 3.57
C VAL A 101 -7.19 10.32 2.75
N VAL A 102 -7.92 11.30 3.24
CA VAL A 102 -8.13 12.57 2.54
C VAL A 102 -7.66 13.74 3.39
N VAL A 103 -7.13 14.76 2.74
CA VAL A 103 -6.84 16.07 3.35
C VAL A 103 -7.91 17.03 2.90
N CYS A 104 -8.58 17.67 3.85
CA CYS A 104 -9.67 18.61 3.52
C CYS A 104 -9.75 19.76 4.52
N GLU A 105 -10.54 20.77 4.17
CA GLU A 105 -10.89 21.85 5.07
C GLU A 105 -11.88 21.37 6.15
N PRO A 106 -11.84 21.91 7.37
CA PRO A 106 -12.75 21.53 8.46
C PRO A 106 -14.24 21.69 8.12
N ALA A 107 -14.57 22.67 7.28
CA ALA A 107 -15.93 22.92 6.84
C ALA A 107 -16.46 21.87 5.85
N ALA A 108 -15.58 21.00 5.30
CA ALA A 108 -16.02 19.94 4.41
C ALA A 108 -16.93 18.96 5.15
N GLN A 109 -18.01 18.52 4.49
CA GLN A 109 -18.96 17.58 5.07
C GLN A 109 -18.26 16.30 5.57
N ILE A 110 -18.56 15.89 6.80
CA ILE A 110 -18.05 14.65 7.36
C ILE A 110 -18.79 13.47 6.72
N ALA A 111 -18.06 12.62 6.00
CA ALA A 111 -18.61 11.44 5.36
C ALA A 111 -19.11 10.41 6.39
N LYS A 112 -20.22 9.70 6.07
CA LYS A 112 -20.90 8.74 6.96
C LYS A 112 -19.97 7.67 7.59
N HIS A 113 -18.90 7.28 6.91
CA HIS A 113 -17.98 6.22 7.35
C HIS A 113 -16.61 6.76 7.72
N THR A 114 -16.56 7.97 8.27
CA THR A 114 -15.32 8.54 8.83
C THR A 114 -15.02 7.89 10.17
N HIS A 115 -13.83 7.31 10.31
CA HIS A 115 -13.40 6.58 11.51
C HIS A 115 -12.31 7.29 12.30
N LEU A 116 -11.58 8.22 11.68
CA LEU A 116 -10.59 9.06 12.33
C LEU A 116 -10.55 10.43 11.65
N ILE A 117 -10.43 11.48 12.45
CA ILE A 117 -10.13 12.86 12.03
C ILE A 117 -8.95 13.34 12.86
N ALA A 118 -7.85 13.68 12.19
CA ALA A 118 -6.73 14.37 12.81
C ALA A 118 -6.72 15.83 12.35
N LYS A 119 -6.90 16.76 13.29
CA LYS A 119 -6.79 18.20 13.01
C LYS A 119 -5.32 18.60 12.99
N LEU A 120 -4.98 19.40 12.00
CA LEU A 120 -3.61 19.85 11.77
C LEU A 120 -3.46 21.33 12.14
N ALA A 121 -2.27 21.73 12.57
CA ALA A 121 -1.95 23.11 12.94
C ALA A 121 -2.12 24.10 11.77
N SER A 122 -2.04 23.61 10.53
CA SER A 122 -2.38 24.39 9.32
C SER A 122 -3.87 24.72 9.20
N GLY A 123 -4.73 24.21 10.09
CA GLY A 123 -6.18 24.35 10.03
C GLY A 123 -6.89 23.28 9.19
N ARG A 124 -6.16 22.44 8.47
CA ARG A 124 -6.74 21.34 7.68
C ARG A 124 -7.01 20.09 8.52
N GLU A 125 -7.69 19.12 7.94
CA GLU A 125 -7.96 17.83 8.57
C GLU A 125 -7.47 16.67 7.69
N LEU A 126 -6.86 15.67 8.32
CA LEU A 126 -6.65 14.34 7.77
C LEU A 126 -7.81 13.44 8.21
N ARG A 127 -8.56 12.88 7.27
CA ARG A 127 -9.70 12.01 7.57
C ARG A 127 -9.49 10.62 7.00
N PHE A 128 -9.69 9.60 7.82
CA PHE A 128 -9.77 8.20 7.36
C PHE A 128 -11.22 7.78 7.22
N ILE A 129 -11.62 7.40 6.02
CA ILE A 129 -12.99 7.03 5.64
C ILE A 129 -12.95 5.61 5.09
N ASP A 130 -13.77 4.69 5.62
CA ASP A 130 -13.84 3.31 5.11
C ASP A 130 -15.23 2.69 5.28
N PRO A 131 -16.07 2.69 4.24
CA PRO A 131 -17.42 2.12 4.29
C PRO A 131 -17.46 0.64 4.66
N ARG A 132 -16.47 -0.15 4.24
CA ARG A 132 -16.43 -1.60 4.47
C ARG A 132 -15.67 -2.02 5.73
N MET A 133 -14.98 -1.09 6.38
CA MET A 133 -14.22 -1.32 7.62
C MET A 133 -13.15 -2.43 7.51
N PHE A 134 -12.57 -2.64 6.33
CA PHE A 134 -11.45 -3.58 6.09
C PHE A 134 -10.08 -2.91 6.22
N GLY A 135 -10.06 -1.59 6.29
CA GLY A 135 -8.88 -0.82 6.60
C GLY A 135 -8.38 -1.08 8.01
N LYS A 136 -7.13 -0.72 8.26
CA LYS A 136 -6.50 -0.90 9.57
C LYS A 136 -5.70 0.33 9.94
N LEU A 137 -5.92 0.82 11.16
CA LEU A 137 -5.20 1.92 11.77
C LEU A 137 -4.42 1.39 12.96
N SER A 138 -3.13 1.63 12.99
CA SER A 138 -2.25 1.25 14.10
C SER A 138 -1.14 2.26 14.28
N VAL A 139 -0.51 2.23 15.45
CA VAL A 139 0.71 2.98 15.73
C VAL A 139 1.84 2.03 16.08
N HIS A 140 3.06 2.44 15.73
CA HIS A 140 4.29 1.71 15.98
C HIS A 140 5.26 2.62 16.73
N LEU A 141 5.75 2.13 17.87
CA LEU A 141 6.54 2.92 18.84
C LEU A 141 7.98 2.41 18.98
N HIS A 142 8.43 1.49 18.12
CA HIS A 142 9.76 0.90 18.25
C HIS A 142 10.83 1.60 17.38
N PRO A 143 12.09 1.66 17.81
CA PRO A 143 13.16 2.38 17.12
C PRO A 143 13.45 1.88 15.68
N GLY A 144 13.13 0.62 15.37
CA GLY A 144 13.37 0.01 14.06
C GLY A 144 12.39 0.42 12.96
N GLY A 145 11.33 1.17 13.29
CA GLY A 145 10.26 1.50 12.34
C GLY A 145 9.38 0.30 11.95
N PHE A 146 8.30 0.59 11.24
CA PHE A 146 7.35 -0.43 10.77
C PHE A 146 7.90 -1.17 9.55
N ASP A 147 8.00 -2.49 9.66
CA ASP A 147 8.31 -3.40 8.55
C ASP A 147 7.17 -4.41 8.36
N PRO A 148 6.43 -4.37 7.25
CA PRO A 148 5.39 -5.37 6.94
C PRO A 148 5.98 -6.73 6.53
N GLY A 149 7.29 -6.85 6.44
CA GLY A 149 8.02 -8.01 5.90
C GLY A 149 7.99 -8.07 4.38
N GLY A 150 8.66 -9.10 3.82
CA GLY A 150 8.84 -9.25 2.38
C GLY A 150 9.82 -8.23 1.79
N VAL A 151 10.19 -8.43 0.54
CA VAL A 151 11.09 -7.50 -0.16
C VAL A 151 10.31 -6.49 -1.00
N GLU A 152 10.89 -5.30 -1.18
CA GLU A 152 10.32 -4.24 -2.02
C GLU A 152 10.57 -4.57 -3.50
N PRO A 153 9.52 -4.70 -4.34
CA PRO A 153 9.67 -5.16 -5.73
C PRO A 153 10.43 -4.17 -6.62
N LEU A 154 10.41 -2.88 -6.28
CA LEU A 154 11.10 -1.85 -7.05
C LEU A 154 12.60 -1.77 -6.75
N GLU A 155 13.05 -2.31 -5.60
CA GLU A 155 14.43 -2.22 -5.11
C GLU A 155 15.18 -3.55 -5.13
N VAL A 156 14.45 -4.68 -5.13
CA VAL A 156 15.04 -6.02 -5.04
C VAL A 156 15.92 -6.31 -6.26
N SER A 157 17.11 -6.86 -6.04
CA SER A 157 17.97 -7.32 -7.14
C SER A 157 17.39 -8.55 -7.84
N GLU A 158 17.78 -8.78 -9.11
CA GLU A 158 17.33 -9.96 -9.86
C GLU A 158 17.71 -11.26 -9.15
N GLU A 159 18.92 -11.35 -8.59
CA GLU A 159 19.41 -12.54 -7.88
C GLU A 159 18.54 -12.84 -6.66
N ARG A 160 18.25 -11.83 -5.85
CA ARG A 160 17.40 -11.98 -4.67
C ARG A 160 15.97 -12.32 -5.06
N PHE A 161 15.42 -11.67 -6.10
CA PHE A 161 14.09 -11.99 -6.63
C PHE A 161 14.01 -13.46 -7.07
N VAL A 162 14.99 -13.95 -7.85
CA VAL A 162 15.06 -15.35 -8.27
C VAL A 162 15.09 -16.29 -7.07
N ALA A 163 15.87 -15.96 -6.04
CA ALA A 163 15.99 -16.77 -4.83
C ALA A 163 14.65 -16.88 -4.07
N LEU A 164 13.79 -15.83 -4.10
CA LEU A 164 12.47 -15.86 -3.46
C LEU A 164 11.55 -16.96 -4.01
N PHE A 165 11.67 -17.26 -5.30
CA PHE A 165 10.75 -18.17 -5.99
C PHE A 165 11.34 -19.55 -6.25
N ARG A 166 12.66 -19.69 -6.19
CA ARG A 166 13.35 -20.96 -6.44
C ARG A 166 12.86 -22.08 -5.50
N GLY A 167 12.57 -23.25 -6.06
CA GLY A 167 12.17 -24.42 -5.30
C GLY A 167 10.74 -24.43 -4.75
N ARG A 168 9.97 -23.34 -4.91
CA ARG A 168 8.59 -23.29 -4.38
C ARG A 168 7.62 -24.11 -5.20
N LYS A 169 6.86 -24.97 -4.53
CA LYS A 169 5.87 -25.87 -5.16
C LYS A 169 4.54 -25.16 -5.47
N THR A 170 4.30 -23.96 -4.93
CA THR A 170 3.07 -23.18 -5.16
C THR A 170 3.04 -22.61 -6.58
N PRO A 171 1.85 -22.31 -7.15
CA PRO A 171 1.73 -21.56 -8.39
C PRO A 171 2.49 -20.23 -8.32
N ILE A 172 3.13 -19.83 -9.42
CA ILE A 172 3.93 -18.59 -9.45
C ILE A 172 3.09 -17.36 -9.09
N LYS A 173 1.85 -17.28 -9.55
CA LYS A 173 0.97 -16.17 -9.18
C LYS A 173 0.72 -16.14 -7.66
N SER A 174 0.44 -17.28 -7.05
CA SER A 174 0.23 -17.36 -5.58
C SER A 174 1.48 -16.94 -4.82
N ALA A 175 2.66 -17.25 -5.34
CA ALA A 175 3.93 -16.83 -4.76
C ALA A 175 4.15 -15.30 -4.90
N LEU A 176 3.81 -14.70 -6.05
CA LEU A 176 3.84 -13.24 -6.25
C LEU A 176 2.90 -12.49 -5.30
N LEU A 177 1.73 -13.07 -5.00
CA LEU A 177 0.74 -12.48 -4.09
C LEU A 177 1.11 -12.60 -2.60
N ASN A 178 2.12 -13.40 -2.28
CA ASN A 178 2.56 -13.57 -0.89
C ASN A 178 3.35 -12.36 -0.41
N GLN A 179 2.70 -11.53 0.40
CA GLN A 179 3.28 -10.28 0.92
C GLN A 179 4.52 -10.49 1.80
N LYS A 180 4.73 -11.71 2.34
CA LYS A 180 5.96 -12.07 3.07
C LYS A 180 7.13 -12.37 2.13
N LEU A 181 6.90 -12.56 0.85
CA LEU A 181 7.94 -12.73 -0.16
C LEU A 181 8.18 -11.43 -0.91
N LEU A 182 7.14 -10.91 -1.54
CA LEU A 182 7.18 -9.70 -2.37
C LEU A 182 6.04 -8.79 -1.93
N ARG A 183 6.35 -7.72 -1.22
CA ARG A 183 5.34 -6.83 -0.66
C ARG A 183 4.77 -5.89 -1.72
N GLY A 184 3.50 -5.55 -1.58
CA GLY A 184 2.85 -4.56 -2.43
C GLY A 184 2.19 -5.10 -3.69
N VAL A 185 2.71 -6.17 -4.31
CA VAL A 185 2.10 -6.78 -5.49
C VAL A 185 0.76 -7.43 -5.13
N GLY A 186 -0.26 -7.16 -5.94
CA GLY A 186 -1.57 -7.77 -5.78
C GLY A 186 -2.07 -8.38 -7.10
N ASN A 187 -3.39 -8.56 -7.19
CA ASN A 187 -4.00 -9.40 -8.22
C ASN A 187 -3.84 -8.83 -9.63
N ILE A 188 -3.97 -7.50 -9.76
CA ILE A 188 -3.85 -6.80 -11.04
C ILE A 188 -2.42 -6.93 -11.56
N TYR A 189 -1.48 -6.49 -10.76
CA TYR A 189 -0.08 -6.38 -11.17
C TYR A 189 0.60 -7.74 -11.29
N ALA A 190 0.14 -8.77 -10.58
CA ALA A 190 0.59 -10.14 -10.77
C ALA A 190 0.18 -10.70 -12.16
N ASP A 191 -1.08 -10.49 -12.58
CA ASP A 191 -1.56 -10.96 -13.90
C ASP A 191 -0.83 -10.22 -15.02
N GLU A 192 -0.73 -8.90 -14.95
CA GLU A 192 -0.07 -8.07 -15.98
C GLU A 192 1.43 -8.41 -16.10
N SER A 193 2.12 -8.59 -14.96
CA SER A 193 3.54 -8.98 -14.97
C SER A 193 3.77 -10.37 -15.53
N LEU A 194 2.91 -11.34 -15.20
CA LEU A 194 2.99 -12.70 -15.74
C LEU A 194 2.71 -12.73 -17.25
N PHE A 195 1.78 -11.90 -17.73
CA PHE A 195 1.53 -11.75 -19.15
C PHE A 195 2.76 -11.22 -19.88
N ARG A 196 3.37 -10.12 -19.40
CA ARG A 196 4.58 -9.54 -20.01
C ARG A 196 5.76 -10.50 -19.98
N ALA A 197 5.88 -11.30 -18.93
CA ALA A 197 6.94 -12.32 -18.82
C ALA A 197 6.69 -13.58 -19.67
N GLY A 198 5.48 -13.75 -20.24
CA GLY A 198 5.09 -14.93 -21.00
C GLY A 198 4.92 -16.18 -20.13
N ILE A 199 4.54 -16.05 -18.87
CA ILE A 199 4.45 -17.15 -17.89
C ILE A 199 3.01 -17.38 -17.48
N ARG A 200 2.54 -18.66 -17.59
CA ARG A 200 1.19 -19.03 -17.11
C ARG A 200 1.09 -18.92 -15.58
N PRO A 201 0.00 -18.34 -15.06
CA PRO A 201 -0.14 -18.07 -13.62
C PRO A 201 -0.17 -19.34 -12.76
N ARG A 202 -0.59 -20.49 -13.31
CA ARG A 202 -0.68 -21.79 -12.61
C ARG A 202 0.63 -22.58 -12.56
N ARG A 203 1.65 -22.20 -13.34
CA ARG A 203 2.94 -22.90 -13.31
C ARG A 203 3.52 -22.89 -11.90
N ARG A 204 4.07 -24.01 -11.44
CA ARG A 204 4.80 -24.06 -10.17
C ARG A 204 6.04 -23.17 -10.24
N ALA A 205 6.27 -22.36 -9.22
CA ALA A 205 7.43 -21.48 -9.20
C ALA A 205 8.76 -22.25 -9.36
N ALA A 206 8.86 -23.47 -8.79
CA ALA A 206 10.01 -24.36 -8.94
C ALA A 206 10.26 -24.83 -10.40
N ALA A 207 9.24 -24.79 -11.28
CA ALA A 207 9.36 -25.20 -12.68
C ALA A 207 9.73 -24.03 -13.62
N ILE A 208 9.96 -22.84 -13.07
CA ILE A 208 10.32 -21.65 -13.86
C ILE A 208 11.84 -21.52 -13.82
N THR A 209 12.44 -21.39 -15.00
CA THR A 209 13.90 -21.27 -15.13
C THR A 209 14.39 -19.93 -14.57
N ARG A 210 15.67 -19.86 -14.21
CA ARG A 210 16.31 -18.59 -13.78
C ARG A 210 16.11 -17.47 -14.79
N GLN A 211 16.26 -17.75 -16.08
CA GLN A 211 16.05 -16.77 -17.15
C GLN A 211 14.60 -16.27 -17.20
N GLN A 212 13.61 -17.17 -17.02
CA GLN A 212 12.19 -16.79 -16.95
C GLN A 212 11.90 -15.95 -15.71
N LEU A 213 12.48 -16.27 -14.55
CA LEU A 213 12.35 -15.46 -13.34
C LEU A 213 13.00 -14.08 -13.51
N GLY A 214 14.13 -13.98 -14.22
CA GLY A 214 14.75 -12.69 -14.55
C GLY A 214 13.84 -11.83 -15.44
N ARG A 215 13.17 -12.44 -16.45
CA ARG A 215 12.15 -11.73 -17.25
C ARG A 215 10.97 -11.28 -16.39
N LEU A 216 10.52 -12.13 -15.46
CA LEU A 216 9.43 -11.79 -14.55
C LEU A 216 9.81 -10.64 -13.61
N HIS A 217 11.04 -10.62 -13.09
CA HIS A 217 11.55 -9.52 -12.27
C HIS A 217 11.47 -8.18 -13.02
N ARG A 218 11.96 -8.13 -14.26
CA ARG A 218 11.87 -6.92 -15.11
C ARG A 218 10.42 -6.53 -15.37
N ALA A 219 9.56 -7.50 -15.75
CA ALA A 219 8.15 -7.25 -16.01
C ALA A 219 7.40 -6.70 -14.78
N VAL A 220 7.69 -7.21 -13.57
CA VAL A 220 7.09 -6.69 -12.33
C VAL A 220 7.47 -5.22 -12.14
N ARG A 221 8.77 -4.88 -12.28
CA ARG A 221 9.24 -3.50 -12.12
C ARG A 221 8.63 -2.55 -13.14
N GLU A 222 8.63 -2.93 -14.42
CA GLU A 222 8.07 -2.13 -15.52
C GLU A 222 6.58 -1.85 -15.31
N VAL A 223 5.79 -2.89 -15.03
CA VAL A 223 4.35 -2.74 -14.78
C VAL A 223 4.06 -1.83 -13.60
N LEU A 224 4.80 -1.98 -12.51
CA LEU A 224 4.60 -1.14 -11.32
C LEU A 224 5.01 0.31 -11.56
N ILE A 225 6.11 0.56 -12.26
CA ILE A 225 6.57 1.93 -12.59
C ILE A 225 5.56 2.62 -13.51
N GLU A 226 5.11 1.95 -14.57
CA GLU A 226 4.09 2.48 -15.47
C GLU A 226 2.77 2.77 -14.72
N ALA A 227 2.35 1.86 -13.85
CA ALA A 227 1.13 2.05 -13.08
C ALA A 227 1.24 3.24 -12.11
N ILE A 228 2.38 3.44 -11.45
CA ILE A 228 2.63 4.61 -10.61
C ILE A 228 2.57 5.90 -11.44
N ALA A 229 3.18 5.90 -12.62
CA ALA A 229 3.19 7.07 -13.51
C ALA A 229 1.77 7.46 -13.99
N LEU A 230 0.85 6.48 -14.06
CA LEU A 230 -0.55 6.67 -14.45
C LEU A 230 -1.50 6.83 -13.25
N GLY A 231 -0.99 7.02 -12.04
CA GLY A 231 -1.81 7.21 -10.84
C GLY A 231 -2.49 5.94 -10.31
N GLY A 232 -2.04 4.75 -10.72
CA GLY A 232 -2.66 3.47 -10.35
C GLY A 232 -3.88 3.11 -11.19
N SER A 233 -4.63 2.08 -10.76
CA SER A 233 -5.78 1.50 -11.48
C SER A 233 -7.09 1.77 -10.74
N SER A 234 -7.96 2.60 -11.29
CA SER A 234 -9.30 2.87 -10.76
C SER A 234 -10.32 1.90 -11.36
N ILE A 235 -10.46 0.72 -10.75
CA ILE A 235 -11.43 -0.31 -11.18
C ILE A 235 -12.75 -0.20 -10.40
N SER A 236 -12.73 0.38 -9.18
CA SER A 236 -13.92 0.60 -8.36
C SER A 236 -13.82 1.97 -7.66
N ASP A 237 -13.74 1.98 -6.36
CA ASP A 237 -13.84 3.19 -5.54
C ASP A 237 -12.47 3.87 -5.25
N TYR A 238 -11.41 3.50 -5.99
CA TYR A 238 -10.10 4.11 -5.81
C TYR A 238 -10.05 5.50 -6.43
N VAL A 239 -9.66 6.46 -5.61
CA VAL A 239 -9.22 7.80 -5.99
C VAL A 239 -7.97 8.14 -5.18
N ASP A 240 -7.15 9.01 -5.70
CA ASP A 240 -5.96 9.50 -5.00
C ASP A 240 -6.30 10.49 -3.85
N ALA A 241 -5.30 11.17 -3.31
CA ALA A 241 -5.49 12.14 -2.23
C ALA A 241 -6.24 13.43 -2.66
N ASP A 242 -6.36 13.67 -3.96
CA ASP A 242 -7.10 14.76 -4.59
C ASP A 242 -8.53 14.38 -4.99
N GLY A 243 -8.86 13.09 -4.91
CA GLY A 243 -10.13 12.55 -5.41
C GLY A 243 -10.09 12.22 -6.90
N GLU A 244 -8.91 12.23 -7.52
CA GLU A 244 -8.71 11.93 -8.94
C GLU A 244 -8.55 10.42 -9.19
N ALA A 245 -9.10 9.96 -10.32
CA ALA A 245 -8.99 8.57 -10.75
C ALA A 245 -7.63 8.30 -11.41
N GLY A 246 -7.05 7.13 -11.14
CA GLY A 246 -5.91 6.64 -11.91
C GLY A 246 -6.32 6.13 -13.30
N PHE A 247 -5.36 5.96 -14.20
CA PHE A 247 -5.60 5.62 -15.61
C PHE A 247 -4.97 4.29 -16.04
N PHE A 248 -4.29 3.56 -15.17
CA PHE A 248 -3.62 2.31 -15.56
C PHE A 248 -4.59 1.22 -16.03
N GLN A 249 -5.87 1.24 -15.62
CA GLN A 249 -6.88 0.30 -16.13
C GLN A 249 -7.03 0.33 -17.66
N LEU A 250 -6.70 1.45 -18.30
CA LEU A 250 -6.70 1.57 -19.77
C LEU A 250 -5.53 0.83 -20.44
N GLN A 251 -4.52 0.43 -19.67
CA GLN A 251 -3.32 -0.29 -20.11
C GLN A 251 -3.37 -1.79 -19.83
N HIS A 252 -4.46 -2.30 -19.21
CA HIS A 252 -4.57 -3.73 -18.91
C HIS A 252 -4.49 -4.58 -20.16
N ARG A 253 -3.58 -5.56 -20.15
CA ARG A 253 -3.39 -6.52 -21.24
C ARG A 253 -4.24 -7.77 -21.05
N VAL A 254 -4.43 -8.21 -19.81
CA VAL A 254 -5.18 -9.42 -19.48
C VAL A 254 -6.15 -9.22 -18.31
N TYR A 255 -5.82 -8.40 -17.30
CA TYR A 255 -6.65 -8.28 -16.11
C TYR A 255 -8.02 -7.69 -16.42
N GLY A 256 -9.10 -8.41 -16.00
CA GLY A 256 -10.48 -8.01 -16.24
C GLY A 256 -10.99 -8.21 -17.67
N ARG A 257 -10.18 -8.79 -18.57
CA ARG A 257 -10.46 -8.91 -20.02
C ARG A 257 -10.82 -10.33 -20.44
N GLU A 258 -11.49 -11.11 -19.57
CA GLU A 258 -11.96 -12.46 -19.88
C GLU A 258 -12.84 -12.46 -21.15
N GLY A 259 -12.53 -13.36 -22.08
CA GLY A 259 -13.25 -13.47 -23.37
C GLY A 259 -12.83 -12.48 -24.45
N GLU A 260 -12.17 -11.37 -24.08
CA GLU A 260 -11.67 -10.40 -25.05
C GLU A 260 -10.45 -10.91 -25.83
N PRO A 261 -10.22 -10.44 -27.06
CA PRO A 261 -9.05 -10.80 -27.82
C PRO A 261 -7.77 -10.26 -27.18
N CYS A 262 -6.75 -11.11 -27.07
CA CYS A 262 -5.40 -10.71 -26.68
C CYS A 262 -4.88 -9.62 -27.62
N LEU A 263 -4.33 -8.54 -27.08
CA LEU A 263 -3.81 -7.42 -27.87
C LEU A 263 -2.62 -7.83 -28.77
N VAL A 264 -1.90 -8.91 -28.41
CA VAL A 264 -0.74 -9.41 -29.15
C VAL A 264 -1.14 -10.46 -30.21
N CYS A 265 -1.86 -11.54 -29.82
CA CYS A 265 -2.08 -12.70 -30.67
C CYS A 265 -3.56 -12.96 -31.01
N LYS A 266 -4.48 -12.11 -30.59
CA LYS A 266 -5.93 -12.16 -30.80
C LYS A 266 -6.64 -13.37 -30.18
N THR A 267 -5.93 -14.33 -29.56
CA THR A 267 -6.55 -15.43 -28.81
C THR A 267 -7.34 -14.89 -27.62
N ALA A 268 -8.52 -15.43 -27.35
CA ALA A 268 -9.35 -14.99 -26.22
C ALA A 268 -8.62 -15.17 -24.89
N ILE A 269 -8.65 -14.13 -24.06
CA ILE A 269 -8.12 -14.14 -22.69
C ILE A 269 -8.96 -15.10 -21.86
N GLN A 270 -8.29 -15.98 -21.12
CA GLN A 270 -8.92 -16.93 -20.21
C GLN A 270 -8.83 -16.47 -18.77
N ARG A 271 -9.81 -16.89 -17.98
CA ARG A 271 -9.85 -16.68 -16.54
C ARG A 271 -9.91 -18.02 -15.82
N VAL A 272 -9.11 -18.15 -14.77
CA VAL A 272 -9.13 -19.30 -13.83
C VAL A 272 -9.09 -18.79 -12.39
N VAL A 273 -9.49 -19.61 -11.44
CA VAL A 273 -9.35 -19.29 -10.02
C VAL A 273 -8.16 -20.06 -9.46
N LEU A 274 -7.21 -19.34 -8.85
CA LEU A 274 -6.03 -19.89 -8.20
C LEU A 274 -5.98 -19.40 -6.75
N ALA A 275 -6.03 -20.34 -5.80
CA ALA A 275 -6.03 -20.02 -4.35
C ALA A 275 -7.04 -18.92 -3.98
N GLY A 276 -8.28 -19.00 -4.50
CA GLY A 276 -9.37 -18.06 -4.24
C GLY A 276 -9.25 -16.72 -4.96
N ARG A 277 -8.29 -16.55 -5.89
CA ARG A 277 -8.11 -15.32 -6.68
C ARG A 277 -8.33 -15.57 -8.16
N SER A 278 -9.11 -14.69 -8.83
CA SER A 278 -9.20 -14.69 -10.28
C SER A 278 -7.84 -14.45 -10.91
N SER A 279 -7.54 -15.11 -12.00
CA SER A 279 -6.29 -15.04 -12.73
C SER A 279 -6.58 -14.99 -14.20
N HIS A 280 -6.23 -13.89 -14.86
CA HIS A 280 -6.47 -13.66 -16.27
C HIS A 280 -5.16 -13.87 -17.04
N TYR A 281 -5.23 -14.55 -18.17
CA TYR A 281 -4.04 -14.84 -18.98
C TYR A 281 -4.38 -15.17 -20.42
N CYS A 282 -3.43 -14.95 -21.31
CA CYS A 282 -3.51 -15.42 -22.69
C CYS A 282 -2.95 -16.84 -22.81
N PRO A 283 -3.75 -17.85 -23.22
CA PRO A 283 -3.26 -19.23 -23.31
C PRO A 283 -2.22 -19.45 -24.41
N ASN A 284 -2.13 -18.54 -25.38
CA ASN A 284 -1.15 -18.62 -26.46
C ASN A 284 0.17 -17.91 -26.12
N CYS A 285 0.12 -16.68 -25.57
CA CYS A 285 1.32 -15.90 -25.24
C CYS A 285 2.03 -16.38 -23.98
N GLN A 286 1.31 -17.01 -23.04
CA GLN A 286 1.87 -17.46 -21.77
C GLN A 286 2.01 -18.99 -21.74
N LYS A 287 3.22 -19.47 -21.46
CA LYS A 287 3.57 -20.91 -21.43
C LYS A 287 3.91 -21.40 -20.03
#